data_072a12af22516fd3089695cbc31ffe7b
#
_entry.id   072a12af22516fd3089695cbc31ffe7b
#
_cell.length_a   1.000
_cell.length_b   1.000
_cell.length_c   1.000
_cell.angle_alpha   90.00
_cell.angle_beta   90.00
_cell.angle_gamma   90.00
#
_symmetry.space_group_name_H-M   'P 1'
#
loop_
_entity.id
_entity.type
_entity.pdbx_description
1 polymer ?
#
loop_
_entity_poly.entity_id
_entity_poly.type
_entity_poly.pdbx_seq_one_letter_code
_entity_poly.pdbx_strand_id
1 'polypeptide(L)'
;MNSLDILKGRLAECPLVAIIRGVTPDEAEEIGAAIWEAGIRIVEVPLNSPDPYDSIERLARSLAGRATVGAGTVLGADQVARVRDAGGDVIVSPNTHPPVIEAAAAAGMISLPGYFTPSEAFDALRAGATGLKLFPAEGASPAVVKAQRAVLPKHVPLLVVGGVKPDTMQPWLEAGADGFG
;
A
#
# COMPACT_ATOMS: atom_id res chain seq x y z
N MET A 1 -13.70 13.23 0.57
CA MET A 1 -13.15 12.20 1.47
C MET A 1 -11.63 12.32 1.36
N ASN A 2 -10.90 12.38 2.45
CA ASN A 2 -9.42 12.45 2.40
C ASN A 2 -8.81 11.05 2.19
N SER A 3 -7.51 10.99 1.85
CA SER A 3 -6.81 9.73 1.56
C SER A 3 -6.82 8.74 2.73
N LEU A 4 -6.78 9.22 3.99
CA LEU A 4 -6.87 8.38 5.18
C LEU A 4 -8.24 7.72 5.34
N ASP A 5 -9.33 8.45 5.09
CA ASP A 5 -10.69 7.92 5.17
C ASP A 5 -10.92 6.85 4.10
N ILE A 6 -10.40 7.10 2.88
CA ILE A 6 -10.46 6.11 1.78
C ILE A 6 -9.72 4.85 2.17
N LEU A 7 -8.47 4.97 2.63
CA LEU A 7 -7.66 3.82 3.05
C LEU A 7 -8.36 3.00 4.14
N LYS A 8 -8.86 3.66 5.19
CA LYS A 8 -9.59 2.99 6.27
C LYS A 8 -10.85 2.30 5.79
N GLY A 9 -11.62 2.93 4.91
CA GLY A 9 -12.81 2.34 4.32
C GLY A 9 -12.49 1.06 3.54
N ARG A 10 -11.45 1.10 2.70
CA ARG A 10 -11.02 -0.08 1.92
C ARG A 10 -10.51 -1.22 2.80
N LEU A 11 -9.71 -0.90 3.83
CA LEU A 11 -9.21 -1.91 4.77
C LEU A 11 -10.32 -2.51 5.65
N ALA A 12 -11.37 -1.76 5.95
CA ALA A 12 -12.53 -2.26 6.66
C ALA A 12 -13.39 -3.22 5.82
N GLU A 13 -13.43 -3.03 4.49
CA GLU A 13 -14.07 -3.98 3.58
C GLU A 13 -13.25 -5.28 3.46
N CYS A 14 -11.93 -5.13 3.24
CA CYS A 14 -10.99 -6.26 3.16
C CYS A 14 -9.59 -5.76 3.56
N PRO A 15 -8.95 -6.32 4.61
CA PRO A 15 -7.66 -5.84 5.11
C PRO A 15 -6.47 -6.36 4.27
N LEU A 16 -6.64 -6.43 2.96
CA LEU A 16 -5.62 -6.93 2.03
C LEU A 16 -5.29 -5.91 0.94
N VAL A 17 -4.01 -5.81 0.62
CA VAL A 17 -3.47 -5.12 -0.56
C VAL A 17 -2.93 -6.17 -1.52
N ALA A 18 -3.50 -6.25 -2.71
CA ALA A 18 -3.00 -7.14 -3.75
C ALA A 18 -1.77 -6.53 -4.43
N ILE A 19 -0.66 -7.29 -4.45
CA ILE A 19 0.61 -6.92 -5.09
C ILE A 19 0.75 -7.78 -6.35
N ILE A 20 0.43 -7.23 -7.52
CA ILE A 20 0.41 -7.97 -8.78
C ILE A 20 1.71 -7.82 -9.57
N ARG A 21 2.80 -8.26 -8.94
CA ARG A 21 4.14 -8.20 -9.53
C ARG A 21 4.25 -9.05 -10.79
N GLY A 22 4.79 -8.45 -11.86
CA GLY A 22 5.03 -9.14 -13.13
C GLY A 22 3.81 -9.17 -14.06
N VAL A 23 2.67 -8.59 -13.65
CA VAL A 23 1.50 -8.45 -14.52
C VAL A 23 1.87 -7.65 -15.78
N THR A 24 1.36 -8.08 -16.92
CA THR A 24 1.43 -7.33 -18.17
C THR A 24 0.16 -6.50 -18.37
N PRO A 25 0.19 -5.43 -19.21
CA PRO A 25 -1.01 -4.64 -19.48
C PRO A 25 -2.20 -5.45 -20.02
N ASP A 26 -1.95 -6.48 -20.80
CA ASP A 26 -3.01 -7.31 -21.39
C ASP A 26 -3.69 -8.23 -20.37
N GLU A 27 -3.01 -8.58 -19.28
CA GLU A 27 -3.54 -9.40 -18.18
C GLU A 27 -4.20 -8.57 -17.08
N ALA A 28 -3.88 -7.27 -17.02
CA ALA A 28 -4.18 -6.42 -15.87
C ALA A 28 -5.68 -6.32 -15.56
N GLU A 29 -6.52 -6.13 -16.57
CA GLU A 29 -7.98 -5.96 -16.37
C GLU A 29 -8.64 -7.24 -15.87
N GLU A 30 -8.29 -8.41 -16.42
CA GLU A 30 -8.83 -9.71 -16.01
C GLU A 30 -8.41 -10.06 -14.58
N ILE A 31 -7.11 -9.89 -14.28
CA ILE A 31 -6.58 -10.14 -12.93
C ILE A 31 -7.20 -9.15 -11.92
N GLY A 32 -7.32 -7.87 -12.29
CA GLY A 32 -7.96 -6.86 -11.45
C GLY A 32 -9.42 -7.18 -11.13
N ALA A 33 -10.18 -7.66 -12.12
CA ALA A 33 -11.56 -8.07 -11.93
C ALA A 33 -11.67 -9.26 -10.96
N ALA A 34 -10.83 -10.29 -11.11
CA ALA A 34 -10.79 -11.45 -10.22
C ALA A 34 -10.43 -11.06 -8.78
N ILE A 35 -9.47 -10.16 -8.59
CA ILE A 35 -9.08 -9.63 -7.28
C ILE A 35 -10.25 -8.88 -6.62
N TRP A 36 -10.94 -8.03 -7.38
CA TRP A 36 -12.11 -7.30 -6.88
C TRP A 36 -13.27 -8.24 -6.52
N GLU A 37 -13.54 -9.24 -7.34
CA GLU A 37 -14.57 -10.27 -7.07
C GLU A 37 -14.24 -11.09 -5.81
N ALA A 38 -12.95 -11.33 -5.55
CA ALA A 38 -12.47 -11.96 -4.31
C ALA A 38 -12.63 -11.06 -3.06
N GLY A 39 -13.06 -9.81 -3.22
CA GLY A 39 -13.31 -8.88 -2.11
C GLY A 39 -12.17 -7.91 -1.82
N ILE A 40 -11.01 -8.00 -2.48
CA ILE A 40 -9.88 -7.09 -2.25
C ILE A 40 -10.17 -5.73 -2.91
N ARG A 41 -9.86 -4.65 -2.20
CA ARG A 41 -10.22 -3.28 -2.58
C ARG A 41 -9.02 -2.37 -2.85
N ILE A 42 -7.81 -2.85 -2.65
CA ILE A 42 -6.57 -2.11 -2.92
C ILE A 42 -5.67 -2.99 -3.77
N VAL A 43 -5.24 -2.47 -4.94
CA VAL A 43 -4.38 -3.20 -5.89
C VAL A 43 -3.20 -2.32 -6.25
N GLU A 44 -1.99 -2.85 -6.13
CA GLU A 44 -0.78 -2.15 -6.59
C GLU A 44 -0.02 -2.97 -7.63
N VAL A 45 0.43 -2.28 -8.68
CA VAL A 45 1.36 -2.81 -9.69
C VAL A 45 2.75 -2.34 -9.33
N PRO A 46 3.68 -3.24 -8.97
CA PRO A 46 5.08 -2.85 -8.75
C PRO A 46 5.71 -2.27 -10.01
N LEU A 47 6.40 -1.13 -9.88
CA LEU A 47 7.00 -0.44 -11.04
C LEU A 47 8.15 -1.21 -11.72
N ASN A 48 8.56 -2.33 -11.15
CA ASN A 48 9.46 -3.29 -11.79
C ASN A 48 8.74 -4.43 -12.53
N SER A 49 7.43 -4.26 -12.81
CA SER A 49 6.65 -5.11 -13.72
C SER A 49 6.81 -4.62 -15.17
N PRO A 50 6.44 -5.42 -16.19
CA PRO A 50 6.41 -4.97 -17.59
C PRO A 50 5.38 -3.85 -17.77
N ASP A 51 5.78 -2.76 -18.45
CA ASP A 51 4.92 -1.60 -18.79
C ASP A 51 3.91 -1.21 -17.67
N PRO A 52 4.40 -0.94 -16.44
CA PRO A 52 3.55 -0.88 -15.25
C PRO A 52 2.54 0.29 -15.29
N TYR A 53 2.87 1.38 -15.95
CA TYR A 53 1.97 2.54 -16.06
C TYR A 53 0.76 2.26 -16.96
N ASP A 54 0.93 1.50 -18.04
CA ASP A 54 -0.19 1.04 -18.89
C ASP A 54 -1.08 0.07 -18.10
N SER A 55 -0.49 -0.86 -17.35
CA SER A 55 -1.24 -1.75 -16.45
C SER A 55 -2.05 -0.97 -15.41
N ILE A 56 -1.45 0.07 -14.80
CA ILE A 56 -2.13 0.94 -13.82
C ILE A 56 -3.29 1.70 -14.47
N GLU A 57 -3.09 2.28 -15.67
CA GLU A 57 -4.13 3.01 -16.38
C GLU A 57 -5.33 2.12 -16.72
N ARG A 58 -5.09 0.92 -17.24
CA ARG A 58 -6.15 -0.05 -17.53
C ARG A 58 -6.92 -0.48 -16.29
N LEU A 59 -6.21 -0.80 -15.21
CA LEU A 59 -6.81 -1.15 -13.92
C LEU A 59 -7.61 0.01 -13.32
N ALA A 60 -7.06 1.22 -13.31
CA ALA A 60 -7.72 2.40 -12.75
C ALA A 60 -9.02 2.70 -13.51
N ARG A 61 -9.02 2.54 -14.84
CA ARG A 61 -10.22 2.71 -15.67
C ARG A 61 -11.24 1.58 -15.41
N SER A 62 -10.81 0.32 -15.44
CA SER A 62 -11.70 -0.85 -15.28
C SER A 62 -12.29 -0.96 -13.88
N LEU A 63 -11.56 -0.53 -12.84
CA LEU A 63 -11.98 -0.60 -11.44
C LEU A 63 -12.42 0.76 -10.86
N ALA A 64 -12.70 1.74 -11.71
CA ALA A 64 -13.10 3.08 -11.30
C ALA A 64 -14.25 3.07 -10.29
N GLY A 65 -14.09 3.74 -9.14
CA GLY A 65 -15.05 3.80 -8.05
C GLY A 65 -15.20 2.50 -7.22
N ARG A 66 -14.66 1.36 -7.71
CA ARG A 66 -14.79 0.04 -7.09
C ARG A 66 -13.59 -0.35 -6.22
N ALA A 67 -12.39 -0.01 -6.66
CA ALA A 67 -11.17 -0.29 -5.93
C ALA A 67 -10.20 0.91 -6.00
N THR A 68 -9.24 0.95 -5.08
CA THR A 68 -8.10 1.86 -5.12
C THR A 68 -6.95 1.16 -5.85
N VAL A 69 -6.49 1.76 -6.93
CA VAL A 69 -5.41 1.22 -7.77
C VAL A 69 -4.20 2.13 -7.71
N GLY A 70 -3.00 1.58 -7.82
CA GLY A 70 -1.78 2.39 -7.96
C GLY A 70 -0.53 1.57 -8.08
N ALA A 71 0.58 2.10 -7.60
CA ALA A 71 1.90 1.52 -7.81
C ALA A 71 2.57 1.04 -6.52
N GLY A 72 3.28 -0.07 -6.64
CA GLY A 72 4.28 -0.51 -5.67
C GLY A 72 5.71 -0.30 -6.16
N THR A 73 6.67 -0.44 -5.24
CA THR A 73 8.10 -0.27 -5.56
C THR A 73 8.41 1.13 -6.14
N VAL A 74 7.71 2.15 -5.62
CA VAL A 74 7.94 3.54 -6.01
C VAL A 74 9.13 4.08 -5.23
N LEU A 75 10.19 4.51 -5.93
CA LEU A 75 11.47 4.91 -5.37
C LEU A 75 11.85 6.37 -5.67
N GLY A 76 11.14 7.05 -6.57
CA GLY A 76 11.40 8.42 -6.98
C GLY A 76 10.14 9.29 -6.98
N ALA A 77 10.28 10.56 -6.64
CA ALA A 77 9.16 11.52 -6.62
C ALA A 77 8.56 11.76 -8.04
N ASP A 78 9.38 11.68 -9.08
CA ASP A 78 8.95 11.75 -10.48
C ASP A 78 8.00 10.62 -10.86
N GLN A 79 8.20 9.43 -10.28
CA GLN A 79 7.32 8.28 -10.50
C GLN A 79 5.92 8.52 -9.93
N VAL A 80 5.78 9.28 -8.85
CA VAL A 80 4.47 9.62 -8.24
C VAL A 80 3.59 10.37 -9.26
N ALA A 81 4.14 11.36 -9.94
CA ALA A 81 3.39 12.10 -10.97
C ALA A 81 2.94 11.19 -12.10
N ARG A 82 3.81 10.28 -12.57
CA ARG A 82 3.47 9.31 -13.62
C ARG A 82 2.37 8.33 -13.20
N VAL A 83 2.40 7.86 -11.95
CA VAL A 83 1.33 6.99 -11.41
C VAL A 83 0.00 7.73 -11.35
N ARG A 84 -0.01 8.98 -10.87
CA ARG A 84 -1.20 9.83 -10.87
C ARG A 84 -1.75 10.05 -12.28
N ASP A 85 -0.88 10.36 -13.23
CA ASP A 85 -1.27 10.62 -14.62
C ASP A 85 -1.83 9.36 -15.31
N ALA A 86 -1.42 8.17 -14.86
CA ALA A 86 -2.03 6.88 -15.21
C ALA A 86 -3.33 6.57 -14.44
N GLY A 87 -3.83 7.50 -13.62
CA GLY A 87 -5.07 7.33 -12.85
C GLY A 87 -4.92 6.56 -11.54
N GLY A 88 -3.68 6.34 -11.05
CA GLY A 88 -3.44 5.71 -9.78
C GLY A 88 -3.66 6.64 -8.58
N ASP A 89 -4.16 6.09 -7.47
CA ASP A 89 -4.51 6.78 -6.23
C ASP A 89 -3.67 6.32 -5.02
N VAL A 90 -2.88 5.26 -5.14
CA VAL A 90 -2.04 4.73 -4.06
C VAL A 90 -0.58 4.56 -4.49
N ILE A 91 0.32 4.99 -3.59
CA ILE A 91 1.77 4.87 -3.71
C ILE A 91 2.28 3.98 -2.58
N VAL A 92 2.89 2.86 -2.95
CA VAL A 92 3.52 1.92 -2.02
C VAL A 92 5.03 1.88 -2.29
N SER A 93 5.83 2.06 -1.26
CA SER A 93 7.30 2.03 -1.36
C SER A 93 7.89 0.93 -0.49
N PRO A 94 9.06 0.37 -0.82
CA PRO A 94 9.72 -0.61 0.03
C PRO A 94 10.45 0.03 1.22
N ASN A 95 10.64 1.34 1.21
CA ASN A 95 11.44 2.09 2.17
C ASN A 95 10.78 3.42 2.55
N THR A 96 11.29 4.05 3.58
CA THR A 96 10.94 5.42 3.96
C THR A 96 11.81 6.39 3.15
N HIS A 97 11.19 7.09 2.19
CA HIS A 97 11.84 8.10 1.37
C HIS A 97 11.00 9.38 1.35
N PRO A 98 11.32 10.40 2.19
CA PRO A 98 10.51 11.60 2.35
C PRO A 98 10.08 12.27 1.03
N PRO A 99 10.95 12.46 0.02
CA PRO A 99 10.53 13.08 -1.24
C PRO A 99 9.39 12.34 -1.97
N VAL A 100 9.33 11.01 -1.91
CA VAL A 100 8.23 10.22 -2.49
C VAL A 100 6.95 10.42 -1.67
N ILE A 101 7.08 10.39 -0.35
CA ILE A 101 5.93 10.51 0.58
C ILE A 101 5.32 11.91 0.45
N GLU A 102 6.14 12.96 0.45
CA GLU A 102 5.73 14.35 0.28
C GLU A 102 5.04 14.59 -1.07
N ALA A 103 5.60 14.03 -2.16
CA ALA A 103 4.99 14.11 -3.49
C ALA A 103 3.62 13.44 -3.53
N ALA A 104 3.47 12.26 -2.91
CA ALA A 104 2.20 11.56 -2.83
C ALA A 104 1.17 12.33 -1.98
N ALA A 105 1.59 12.87 -0.83
CA ALA A 105 0.74 13.69 0.04
C ALA A 105 0.28 14.97 -0.66
N ALA A 106 1.18 15.68 -1.35
CA ALA A 106 0.86 16.88 -2.13
C ALA A 106 -0.11 16.60 -3.29
N ALA A 107 -0.04 15.40 -3.86
CA ALA A 107 -0.97 14.95 -4.91
C ALA A 107 -2.31 14.42 -4.35
N GLY A 108 -2.50 14.37 -3.02
CA GLY A 108 -3.71 13.83 -2.38
C GLY A 108 -3.82 12.30 -2.47
N MET A 109 -2.76 11.61 -2.86
CA MET A 109 -2.73 10.15 -3.01
C MET A 109 -2.54 9.46 -1.66
N ILE A 110 -2.93 8.20 -1.57
CA ILE A 110 -2.61 7.34 -0.43
C ILE A 110 -1.12 6.99 -0.49
N SER A 111 -0.39 7.23 0.60
CA SER A 111 1.04 6.90 0.72
C SER A 111 1.24 5.83 1.80
N LEU A 112 1.83 4.69 1.40
CA LEU A 112 2.15 3.54 2.25
C LEU A 112 3.65 3.22 2.15
N PRO A 113 4.52 4.04 2.75
CA PRO A 113 5.97 3.80 2.75
C PRO A 113 6.35 2.60 3.61
N GLY A 114 7.35 1.87 3.15
CA GLY A 114 8.01 0.82 3.90
C GLY A 114 8.84 1.40 5.05
N TYR A 115 8.80 0.75 6.21
CA TYR A 115 9.62 1.05 7.37
C TYR A 115 9.95 -0.24 8.13
N PHE A 116 11.00 -0.22 8.93
CA PHE A 116 11.34 -1.32 9.82
C PHE A 116 11.61 -0.84 11.24
N THR A 117 12.15 0.35 11.41
CA THR A 117 12.49 0.96 12.71
C THR A 117 11.50 2.06 13.11
N PRO A 118 11.32 2.35 14.41
CA PRO A 118 10.51 3.48 14.85
C PRO A 118 10.96 4.82 14.27
N SER A 119 12.26 5.05 14.06
CA SER A 119 12.75 6.29 13.46
C SER A 119 12.21 6.48 12.06
N GLU A 120 12.28 5.44 11.22
CA GLU A 120 11.71 5.46 9.87
C GLU A 120 10.20 5.68 9.88
N ALA A 121 9.48 5.01 10.79
CA ALA A 121 8.03 5.20 10.93
C ALA A 121 7.67 6.66 11.23
N PHE A 122 8.36 7.31 12.17
CA PHE A 122 8.12 8.71 12.50
C PHE A 122 8.57 9.66 11.39
N ASP A 123 9.65 9.35 10.66
CA ASP A 123 10.07 10.11 9.48
C ASP A 123 9.01 10.04 8.38
N ALA A 124 8.47 8.85 8.12
CA ALA A 124 7.37 8.66 7.17
C ALA A 124 6.13 9.49 7.55
N LEU A 125 5.73 9.46 8.82
CA LEU A 125 4.58 10.23 9.30
C LEU A 125 4.81 11.74 9.21
N ARG A 126 6.01 12.23 9.52
CA ARG A 126 6.36 13.65 9.36
C ARG A 126 6.30 14.12 7.90
N ALA A 127 6.68 13.24 6.97
CA ALA A 127 6.60 13.50 5.53
C ALA A 127 5.16 13.40 4.97
N GLY A 128 4.14 13.00 5.77
CA GLY A 128 2.74 12.96 5.37
C GLY A 128 2.24 11.59 4.92
N ALA A 129 2.87 10.49 5.35
CA ALA A 129 2.39 9.15 5.06
C ALA A 129 0.94 8.95 5.54
N THR A 130 0.10 8.35 4.70
CA THR A 130 -1.30 8.02 5.04
C THR A 130 -1.40 6.81 5.96
N GLY A 131 -0.53 5.83 5.77
CA GLY A 131 -0.37 4.64 6.57
C GLY A 131 1.08 4.16 6.52
N LEU A 132 1.39 3.09 7.24
CA LEU A 132 2.73 2.54 7.36
C LEU A 132 2.75 1.09 6.87
N LYS A 133 3.84 0.69 6.22
CA LYS A 133 4.09 -0.68 5.74
C LYS A 133 5.30 -1.25 6.48
N LEU A 134 5.08 -2.13 7.47
CA LEU A 134 6.19 -2.91 8.05
C LEU A 134 6.72 -3.89 7.01
N PHE A 135 7.95 -3.70 6.56
CA PHE A 135 8.59 -4.49 5.49
C PHE A 135 10.12 -4.55 5.66
N PRO A 136 10.75 -5.72 5.44
CA PRO A 136 10.12 -7.04 5.20
C PRO A 136 9.67 -7.69 6.52
N ALA A 137 8.43 -8.18 6.58
CA ALA A 137 7.88 -8.76 7.81
C ALA A 137 8.53 -10.10 8.19
N GLU A 138 9.21 -10.76 7.26
CA GLU A 138 10.04 -11.94 7.56
C GLU A 138 11.14 -11.68 8.60
N GLY A 139 11.59 -10.43 8.70
CA GLY A 139 12.57 -10.00 9.70
C GLY A 139 11.99 -9.55 11.04
N ALA A 140 10.65 -9.56 11.18
CA ALA A 140 9.94 -9.06 12.33
C ALA A 140 9.08 -10.15 13.00
N SER A 141 8.32 -9.75 14.01
CA SER A 141 7.35 -10.62 14.68
C SER A 141 6.14 -9.81 15.16
N PRO A 142 5.01 -10.45 15.50
CA PRO A 142 3.88 -9.78 16.14
C PRO A 142 4.27 -8.98 17.40
N ALA A 143 5.26 -9.45 18.17
CA ALA A 143 5.76 -8.73 19.35
C ALA A 143 6.38 -7.37 18.97
N VAL A 144 7.05 -7.27 17.81
CA VAL A 144 7.59 -6.01 17.29
C VAL A 144 6.47 -5.03 16.96
N VAL A 145 5.41 -5.49 16.27
CA VAL A 145 4.23 -4.65 15.98
C VAL A 145 3.58 -4.16 17.26
N LYS A 146 3.36 -5.05 18.24
CA LYS A 146 2.77 -4.68 19.53
C LYS A 146 3.60 -3.60 20.26
N ALA A 147 4.94 -3.73 20.26
CA ALA A 147 5.82 -2.74 20.87
C ALA A 147 5.78 -1.40 20.12
N GLN A 148 5.79 -1.41 18.79
CA GLN A 148 5.71 -0.20 17.97
C GLN A 148 4.35 0.49 18.13
N ARG A 149 3.25 -0.25 18.21
CA ARG A 149 1.91 0.30 18.45
C ARG A 149 1.76 1.03 19.78
N ALA A 150 2.59 0.75 20.76
CA ALA A 150 2.61 1.49 22.02
C ALA A 150 3.01 2.97 21.86
N VAL A 151 3.75 3.30 20.78
CA VAL A 151 4.27 4.64 20.52
C VAL A 151 3.74 5.27 19.22
N LEU A 152 3.30 4.46 18.25
CA LEU A 152 2.73 4.95 17.01
C LEU A 152 1.29 5.45 17.20
N PRO A 153 0.86 6.51 16.48
CA PRO A 153 -0.50 7.02 16.56
C PRO A 153 -1.53 5.94 16.19
N LYS A 154 -2.52 5.71 17.04
CA LYS A 154 -3.52 4.65 16.85
C LYS A 154 -4.39 4.82 15.60
N HIS A 155 -4.55 6.06 15.12
CA HIS A 155 -5.36 6.35 13.94
C HIS A 155 -4.67 6.05 12.61
N VAL A 156 -3.35 5.81 12.61
CA VAL A 156 -2.56 5.52 11.41
C VAL A 156 -2.64 4.02 11.11
N PRO A 157 -3.14 3.61 9.93
CA PRO A 157 -3.13 2.22 9.51
C PRO A 157 -1.70 1.66 9.41
N LEU A 158 -1.49 0.45 9.92
CA LEU A 158 -0.23 -0.28 9.85
C LEU A 158 -0.46 -1.61 9.11
N LEU A 159 0.18 -1.76 7.97
CA LEU A 159 0.13 -2.96 7.17
C LEU A 159 1.40 -3.78 7.39
N VAL A 160 1.26 -5.10 7.42
CA VAL A 160 2.37 -6.05 7.54
C VAL A 160 2.56 -6.73 6.19
N VAL A 161 3.77 -6.63 5.64
CA VAL A 161 4.04 -7.04 4.26
C VAL A 161 5.33 -7.85 4.17
N GLY A 162 5.24 -9.00 3.49
CA GLY A 162 6.35 -9.93 3.28
C GLY A 162 6.22 -11.20 4.12
N GLY A 163 6.14 -12.36 3.47
CA GLY A 163 6.13 -13.68 4.10
C GLY A 163 4.89 -14.05 4.93
N VAL A 164 3.89 -13.17 5.01
CA VAL A 164 2.65 -13.45 5.76
C VAL A 164 1.75 -14.34 4.92
N LYS A 165 1.19 -15.38 5.58
CA LYS A 165 0.25 -16.34 4.98
C LYS A 165 -1.09 -16.27 5.69
N PRO A 166 -2.20 -16.74 5.06
CA PRO A 166 -3.52 -16.70 5.67
C PRO A 166 -3.59 -17.32 7.06
N ASP A 167 -2.89 -18.42 7.28
CA ASP A 167 -2.83 -19.14 8.55
C ASP A 167 -1.92 -18.47 9.61
N THR A 168 -1.13 -17.46 9.21
CA THR A 168 -0.25 -16.71 10.11
C THR A 168 -0.69 -15.27 10.38
N MET A 169 -1.82 -14.82 9.83
CA MET A 169 -2.29 -13.43 9.97
C MET A 169 -2.80 -13.09 11.38
N GLN A 170 -3.47 -14.04 12.04
CA GLN A 170 -4.17 -13.77 13.30
C GLN A 170 -3.28 -13.16 14.39
N PRO A 171 -2.06 -13.67 14.68
CA PRO A 171 -1.19 -13.06 15.68
C PRO A 171 -0.78 -11.62 15.36
N TRP A 172 -0.67 -11.24 14.08
CA TRP A 172 -0.35 -9.88 13.67
C TRP A 172 -1.53 -8.93 13.89
N LEU A 173 -2.77 -9.39 13.63
CA LEU A 173 -4.00 -8.63 13.93
C LEU A 173 -4.12 -8.37 15.44
N GLU A 174 -3.90 -9.38 16.27
CA GLU A 174 -3.90 -9.27 17.74
C GLU A 174 -2.80 -8.31 18.25
N ALA A 175 -1.70 -8.20 17.53
CA ALA A 175 -0.62 -7.26 17.84
C ALA A 175 -0.93 -5.82 17.38
N GLY A 176 -1.99 -5.61 16.57
CA GLY A 176 -2.43 -4.29 16.13
C GLY A 176 -2.10 -3.97 14.67
N ALA A 177 -1.87 -4.96 13.82
CA ALA A 177 -1.87 -4.74 12.37
C ALA A 177 -3.30 -4.45 11.88
N ASP A 178 -3.44 -3.55 10.89
CA ASP A 178 -4.73 -3.19 10.27
C ASP A 178 -4.92 -3.89 8.93
N GLY A 179 -3.87 -4.49 8.36
CA GLY A 179 -3.94 -5.18 7.08
C GLY A 179 -2.61 -5.78 6.63
N PHE A 180 -2.64 -6.38 5.44
CA PHE A 180 -1.54 -7.15 4.89
C PHE A 180 -1.36 -6.90 3.38
N GLY A 181 -0.15 -7.23 2.88
CA GLY A 181 0.17 -7.22 1.45
C GLY A 181 1.20 -8.28 1.07
#